data_6a809dfae8d80fae87d9b5e822d775fd
#
_entry.id   6a809dfae8d80fae87d9b5e822d775fd
#
_cell.length_a   1.000
_cell.length_b   1.000
_cell.length_c   1.000
_cell.angle_alpha   90.00
_cell.angle_beta   90.00
_cell.angle_gamma   90.00
#
_symmetry.space_group_name_H-M   'P 1'
#
loop_
_entity.id
_entity.type
_entity.pdbx_description
1 polymer ?
#
loop_
_entity_poly.entity_id
_entity_poly.type
_entity_poly.pdbx_seq_one_letter_code
_entity_poly.pdbx_strand_id
1 'polypeptide(L)'
;MTQAVTGFLALVAAFAAVMYGRALADRRRAERALEVARSELKALRSKAEIQEYRLERYDLVWYPAITYSPPDLAILSAAPGVPHCRACIVPLVLERGEWLCRQCAAKHPESLADLTVTDSIVNQALKWFQERHPGYRIPRK
;
A
#
# COMPACT_ATOMS: atom_id res chain seq x y z
N MET A 1 -61.40 12.65 17.74
CA MET A 1 -60.12 11.89 17.87
C MET A 1 -59.32 11.73 16.58
N THR A 2 -59.88 11.84 15.39
CA THR A 2 -59.21 11.67 14.07
C THR A 2 -58.21 12.79 13.75
N GLN A 3 -58.43 14.03 14.12
CA GLN A 3 -57.51 15.15 13.79
C GLN A 3 -56.16 15.12 14.54
N ALA A 4 -56.10 14.59 15.74
CA ALA A 4 -54.87 14.48 16.51
C ALA A 4 -53.92 13.42 15.93
N VAL A 5 -54.46 12.31 15.39
CA VAL A 5 -53.70 11.23 14.78
C VAL A 5 -53.09 11.66 13.44
N THR A 6 -53.85 12.42 12.64
CA THR A 6 -53.31 12.94 11.34
C THR A 6 -52.22 13.97 11.55
N GLY A 7 -52.32 14.83 12.57
CA GLY A 7 -51.27 15.80 12.92
C GLY A 7 -49.96 15.12 13.38
N PHE A 8 -50.06 14.05 14.17
CA PHE A 8 -48.89 13.29 14.63
C PHE A 8 -48.19 12.57 13.48
N LEU A 9 -48.93 11.94 12.57
CA LEU A 9 -48.38 11.28 11.39
C LEU A 9 -47.67 12.27 10.47
N ALA A 10 -48.21 13.46 10.29
CA ALA A 10 -47.55 14.50 9.49
C ALA A 10 -46.23 14.96 10.09
N LEU A 11 -46.15 15.13 11.41
CA LEU A 11 -44.91 15.49 12.12
C LEU A 11 -43.85 14.39 12.00
N VAL A 12 -44.22 13.12 12.14
CA VAL A 12 -43.28 11.97 11.98
C VAL A 12 -42.78 11.92 10.54
N ALA A 13 -43.61 12.11 9.53
CA ALA A 13 -43.21 12.12 8.14
C ALA A 13 -42.27 13.31 7.83
N ALA A 14 -42.52 14.48 8.35
CA ALA A 14 -41.65 15.66 8.20
C ALA A 14 -40.27 15.42 8.85
N PHE A 15 -40.25 14.86 10.05
CA PHE A 15 -39.00 14.51 10.74
C PHE A 15 -38.21 13.47 9.98
N ALA A 16 -38.85 12.42 9.50
CA ALA A 16 -38.23 11.37 8.69
C ALA A 16 -37.62 11.96 7.39
N ALA A 17 -38.33 12.84 6.71
CA ALA A 17 -37.85 13.51 5.49
C ALA A 17 -36.61 14.38 5.76
N VAL A 18 -36.57 15.10 6.88
CA VAL A 18 -35.41 15.93 7.30
C VAL A 18 -34.22 15.03 7.60
N MET A 19 -34.41 13.94 8.35
CA MET A 19 -33.34 12.99 8.69
C MET A 19 -32.80 12.29 7.44
N TYR A 20 -33.68 11.88 6.53
CA TYR A 20 -33.28 11.27 5.26
C TYR A 20 -32.52 12.26 4.37
N GLY A 21 -32.99 13.51 4.29
CA GLY A 21 -32.30 14.57 3.55
C GLY A 21 -30.89 14.86 4.09
N ARG A 22 -30.72 14.86 5.43
CA ARG A 22 -29.41 15.01 6.06
C ARG A 22 -28.49 13.82 5.73
N ALA A 23 -28.98 12.60 5.86
CA ALA A 23 -28.21 11.40 5.55
C ALA A 23 -27.74 11.37 4.08
N LEU A 24 -28.60 11.79 3.14
CA LEU A 24 -28.22 11.94 1.73
C LEU A 24 -27.18 13.04 1.51
N ALA A 25 -27.29 14.16 2.20
CA ALA A 25 -26.31 15.24 2.11
C ALA A 25 -24.95 14.83 2.65
N ASP A 26 -24.92 14.12 3.78
CA ASP A 26 -23.68 13.61 4.37
C ASP A 26 -23.02 12.54 3.49
N ARG A 27 -23.82 11.66 2.90
CA ARG A 27 -23.32 10.67 1.93
C ARG A 27 -22.67 11.36 0.72
N ARG A 28 -23.31 12.36 0.13
CA ARG A 28 -22.77 13.13 -0.99
C ARG A 28 -21.49 13.88 -0.62
N ARG A 29 -21.38 14.38 0.62
CA ARG A 29 -20.14 15.01 1.12
C ARG A 29 -19.02 13.98 1.23
N ALA A 30 -19.31 12.81 1.79
CA ALA A 30 -18.34 11.73 1.90
C ALA A 30 -17.86 11.22 0.52
N GLU A 31 -18.77 11.08 -0.43
CA GLU A 31 -18.44 10.67 -1.81
C GLU A 31 -17.52 11.70 -2.49
N ARG A 32 -17.80 13.01 -2.34
CA ARG A 32 -16.92 14.08 -2.87
C ARG A 32 -15.56 14.11 -2.19
N ALA A 33 -15.50 13.96 -0.88
CA ALA A 33 -14.24 13.89 -0.15
C ALA A 33 -13.39 12.69 -0.60
N LEU A 34 -14.02 11.54 -0.84
CA LEU A 34 -13.34 10.35 -1.36
C LEU A 34 -12.79 10.58 -2.78
N GLU A 35 -13.52 11.27 -3.63
CA GLU A 35 -13.10 11.55 -5.01
C GLU A 35 -11.93 12.54 -5.05
N VAL A 36 -11.95 13.57 -4.20
CA VAL A 36 -10.81 14.48 -4.02
C VAL A 36 -9.59 13.72 -3.52
N ALA A 37 -9.72 12.91 -2.48
CA ALA A 37 -8.62 12.11 -1.95
C ALA A 37 -8.04 11.13 -3.00
N ARG A 38 -8.90 10.52 -3.83
CA ARG A 38 -8.45 9.66 -4.94
C ARG A 38 -7.69 10.44 -6.01
N SER A 39 -8.14 11.64 -6.36
CA SER A 39 -7.45 12.49 -7.35
C SER A 39 -6.10 12.96 -6.85
N GLU A 40 -6.00 13.34 -5.58
CA GLU A 40 -4.73 13.70 -4.93
C GLU A 40 -3.76 12.51 -4.89
N LEU A 41 -4.25 11.33 -4.52
CA LEU A 41 -3.45 10.11 -4.51
C LEU A 41 -2.95 9.74 -5.91
N LYS A 42 -3.76 9.94 -6.95
CA LYS A 42 -3.37 9.76 -8.34
C LYS A 42 -2.31 10.78 -8.77
N ALA A 43 -2.46 12.03 -8.38
CA ALA A 43 -1.49 13.09 -8.65
C ALA A 43 -0.14 12.84 -7.95
N LEU A 44 -0.16 12.37 -6.70
CA LEU A 44 1.04 11.98 -5.97
C LEU A 44 1.75 10.78 -6.63
N ARG A 45 0.98 9.76 -7.04
CA ARG A 45 1.54 8.59 -7.75
C ARG A 45 2.15 8.95 -9.10
N SER A 46 1.61 9.94 -9.82
CA SER A 46 2.18 10.36 -11.12
C SER A 46 3.52 11.07 -11.00
N LYS A 47 3.91 11.52 -9.81
CA LYS A 47 5.20 12.14 -9.49
C LYS A 47 6.15 11.22 -8.72
N ALA A 48 5.73 9.97 -8.49
CA ALA A 48 6.53 9.00 -7.77
C ALA A 48 7.64 8.44 -8.65
N GLU A 49 8.82 8.34 -8.07
CA GLU A 49 9.97 7.66 -8.64
C GLU A 49 10.21 6.34 -7.91
N ILE A 50 10.81 5.39 -8.61
CA ILE A 50 11.16 4.08 -8.04
C ILE A 50 12.68 3.93 -8.12
N GLN A 51 13.28 3.58 -7.00
CA GLN A 51 14.68 3.22 -6.92
C GLN A 51 14.83 1.80 -6.43
N GLU A 52 15.53 0.98 -7.22
CA GLU A 52 15.86 -0.40 -6.88
C GLU A 52 17.30 -0.49 -6.36
N TYR A 53 17.49 -1.42 -5.44
CA TYR A 53 18.79 -1.74 -4.87
C TYR A 53 19.09 -3.22 -5.11
N ARG A 54 20.36 -3.54 -5.34
CA ARG A 54 20.80 -4.93 -5.35
C ARG A 54 21.34 -5.30 -3.97
N LEU A 55 20.74 -6.30 -3.35
CA LEU A 55 21.12 -6.80 -2.04
C LEU A 55 21.38 -8.31 -2.09
N GLU A 56 22.58 -8.74 -1.69
CA GLU A 56 22.88 -10.16 -1.55
C GLU A 56 22.69 -10.58 -0.10
N ARG A 57 21.70 -11.43 0.15
CA ARG A 57 21.37 -11.92 1.49
C ARG A 57 20.66 -13.26 1.43
N TYR A 58 20.89 -14.11 2.46
CA TYR A 58 20.31 -15.46 2.53
C TYR A 58 20.66 -16.34 1.33
N ASP A 59 21.88 -16.20 0.80
CA ASP A 59 22.37 -16.88 -0.40
C ASP A 59 21.56 -16.59 -1.68
N LEU A 60 20.87 -15.47 -1.70
CA LEU A 60 20.04 -14.96 -2.79
C LEU A 60 20.40 -13.53 -3.14
N VAL A 61 19.97 -13.11 -4.32
CA VAL A 61 20.00 -11.71 -4.74
C VAL A 61 18.58 -11.15 -4.70
N TRP A 62 18.41 -10.03 -4.02
CA TRP A 62 17.17 -9.31 -3.89
C TRP A 62 17.26 -7.97 -4.61
N TYR A 63 16.13 -7.52 -5.15
CA TYR A 63 16.00 -6.20 -5.73
C TYR A 63 14.89 -5.42 -5.02
N PRO A 64 15.11 -5.02 -3.75
CA PRO A 64 14.14 -4.21 -3.04
C PRO A 64 13.94 -2.87 -3.75
N ALA A 65 12.67 -2.47 -3.87
CA ALA A 65 12.26 -1.24 -4.53
C ALA A 65 11.70 -0.25 -3.52
N ILE A 66 12.15 1.00 -3.60
CA ILE A 66 11.62 2.12 -2.82
C ILE A 66 10.93 3.07 -3.77
N THR A 67 9.64 3.30 -3.52
CA THR A 67 8.85 4.31 -4.21
C THR A 67 8.83 5.57 -3.36
N TYR A 68 9.21 6.70 -3.94
CA TYR A 68 9.32 7.96 -3.23
C TYR A 68 8.82 9.13 -4.08
N SER A 69 8.45 10.22 -3.42
CA SER A 69 8.00 11.47 -4.05
C SER A 69 9.07 12.56 -3.83
N PRO A 70 9.83 12.96 -4.86
CA PRO A 70 10.81 14.04 -4.73
C PRO A 70 10.21 15.38 -4.29
N PRO A 71 9.06 15.82 -4.82
CA PRO A 71 8.47 17.09 -4.40
C PRO A 71 8.08 17.14 -2.92
N ASP A 72 7.66 16.00 -2.38
CA ASP A 72 7.16 15.92 -0.99
C ASP A 72 8.23 15.45 0.00
N LEU A 73 9.42 15.08 -0.49
CA LEU A 73 10.48 14.43 0.29
C LEU A 73 9.96 13.27 1.13
N ALA A 74 9.07 12.47 0.55
CA ALA A 74 8.38 11.38 1.22
C ALA A 74 8.64 10.03 0.57
N ILE A 75 8.89 9.01 1.41
CA ILE A 75 8.89 7.62 0.98
C ILE A 75 7.44 7.16 1.00
N LEU A 76 6.94 6.70 -0.14
CA LEU A 76 5.55 6.27 -0.33
C LEU A 76 5.37 4.79 0.01
N SER A 77 6.31 3.96 -0.41
CA SER A 77 6.32 2.51 -0.13
C SER A 77 7.71 1.93 -0.27
N ALA A 78 7.91 0.77 0.34
CA ALA A 78 9.09 -0.05 0.15
C ALA A 78 8.67 -1.52 0.04
N ALA A 79 9.26 -2.24 -0.91
CA ALA A 79 8.95 -3.64 -1.16
C ALA A 79 10.26 -4.46 -1.25
N PRO A 80 10.29 -5.71 -0.78
CA PRO A 80 11.49 -6.54 -0.79
C PRO A 80 11.89 -6.99 -2.20
N GLY A 81 10.98 -6.92 -3.17
CA GLY A 81 11.16 -7.50 -4.49
C GLY A 81 11.07 -9.03 -4.48
N VAL A 82 11.24 -9.64 -5.64
CA VAL A 82 11.28 -11.09 -5.79
C VAL A 82 12.73 -11.57 -5.58
N PRO A 83 12.95 -12.66 -4.80
CA PRO A 83 14.28 -13.22 -4.66
C PRO A 83 14.78 -13.82 -5.99
N HIS A 84 16.06 -13.65 -6.28
CA HIS A 84 16.73 -14.17 -7.46
C HIS A 84 17.79 -15.20 -7.07
N CYS A 85 17.96 -16.20 -7.88
CA CYS A 85 19.05 -17.15 -7.74
C CYS A 85 20.40 -16.45 -7.83
N ARG A 86 21.28 -16.68 -6.85
CA ARG A 86 22.60 -16.03 -6.82
C ARG A 86 23.48 -16.42 -8.00
N ALA A 87 23.41 -17.69 -8.44
CA ALA A 87 24.24 -18.20 -9.53
C ALA A 87 23.75 -17.75 -10.92
N CYS A 88 22.43 -17.73 -11.13
CA CYS A 88 21.83 -17.48 -12.44
C CYS A 88 21.30 -16.07 -12.61
N ILE A 89 21.09 -15.34 -11.49
CA ILE A 89 20.48 -13.99 -11.46
C ILE A 89 19.07 -13.95 -12.12
N VAL A 90 18.36 -15.06 -12.05
CA VAL A 90 16.96 -15.15 -12.51
C VAL A 90 16.00 -15.20 -11.33
N PRO A 91 14.78 -14.65 -11.46
CA PRO A 91 13.80 -14.69 -10.38
C PRO A 91 13.45 -16.14 -10.02
N LEU A 92 13.34 -16.39 -8.73
CA LEU A 92 12.87 -17.67 -8.21
C LEU A 92 11.34 -17.74 -8.33
N VAL A 93 10.82 -18.94 -8.47
CA VAL A 93 9.39 -19.22 -8.50
C VAL A 93 9.02 -20.06 -7.27
N LEU A 94 7.97 -19.66 -6.57
CA LEU A 94 7.44 -20.43 -5.44
C LEU A 94 6.59 -21.58 -5.98
N GLU A 95 7.03 -22.81 -5.78
CA GLU A 95 6.32 -24.01 -6.19
C GLU A 95 6.29 -25.01 -5.01
N ARG A 96 5.09 -25.44 -4.60
CA ARG A 96 4.87 -26.44 -3.53
C ARG A 96 5.59 -26.15 -2.20
N GLY A 97 5.65 -24.87 -1.82
CA GLY A 97 6.31 -24.46 -0.58
C GLY A 97 7.84 -24.36 -0.66
N GLU A 98 8.41 -24.38 -1.86
CA GLU A 98 9.84 -24.17 -2.08
C GLU A 98 10.07 -23.11 -3.16
N TRP A 99 11.07 -22.28 -2.99
CA TRP A 99 11.54 -21.38 -4.03
C TRP A 99 12.48 -22.15 -4.98
N LEU A 100 12.14 -22.18 -6.25
CA LEU A 100 12.85 -22.93 -7.28
C LEU A 100 13.47 -22.01 -8.33
N CYS A 101 14.75 -22.22 -8.63
CA CYS A 101 15.38 -21.64 -9.81
C CYS A 101 15.12 -22.54 -11.03
N ARG A 102 14.39 -22.03 -12.00
CA ARG A 102 14.08 -22.78 -13.22
C ARG A 102 15.28 -23.01 -14.14
N GLN A 103 16.38 -22.29 -13.93
CA GLN A 103 17.58 -22.41 -14.76
C GLN A 103 18.58 -23.46 -14.23
N CYS A 104 18.82 -23.49 -12.92
CA CYS A 104 19.80 -24.42 -12.33
C CYS A 104 19.17 -25.45 -11.37
N ALA A 105 17.85 -25.43 -11.22
CA ALA A 105 17.07 -26.28 -10.31
C ALA A 105 17.45 -26.14 -8.82
N ALA A 106 18.16 -25.08 -8.43
CA ALA A 106 18.43 -24.78 -7.02
C ALA A 106 17.11 -24.52 -6.27
N LYS A 107 17.03 -25.11 -5.07
CA LYS A 107 15.84 -25.02 -4.19
C LYS A 107 16.19 -24.23 -2.94
N HIS A 108 15.24 -23.41 -2.49
CA HIS A 108 15.35 -22.65 -1.26
C HIS A 108 14.04 -22.77 -0.46
N PRO A 109 14.11 -22.72 0.88
CA PRO A 109 12.94 -22.92 1.73
C PRO A 109 11.91 -21.79 1.58
N GLU A 110 10.63 -22.08 1.82
CA GLU A 110 9.52 -21.13 1.82
C GLU A 110 9.72 -20.00 2.84
N SER A 111 10.41 -20.26 3.96
CA SER A 111 10.71 -19.30 5.03
C SER A 111 11.38 -18.01 4.54
N LEU A 112 11.92 -18.00 3.32
CA LEU A 112 12.41 -16.77 2.69
C LEU A 112 11.29 -15.75 2.38
N ALA A 113 10.02 -16.17 2.34
CA ALA A 113 8.87 -15.29 2.23
C ALA A 113 8.37 -14.79 3.59
N ASP A 114 8.95 -15.23 4.70
CA ASP A 114 8.55 -14.83 6.04
C ASP A 114 8.72 -13.31 6.23
N LEU A 115 7.81 -12.73 6.99
CA LEU A 115 7.80 -11.29 7.28
C LEU A 115 9.13 -10.80 7.86
N THR A 116 9.78 -11.61 8.71
CA THR A 116 11.08 -11.27 9.30
C THR A 116 12.19 -11.13 8.27
N VAL A 117 12.20 -11.98 7.26
CA VAL A 117 13.16 -11.92 6.16
C VAL A 117 12.87 -10.72 5.27
N THR A 118 11.63 -10.57 4.84
CA THR A 118 11.19 -9.47 3.96
C THR A 118 11.35 -8.12 4.62
N ASP A 119 11.01 -7.98 5.89
CA ASP A 119 11.22 -6.75 6.68
C ASP A 119 12.71 -6.42 6.81
N SER A 120 13.57 -7.42 6.99
CA SER A 120 15.02 -7.22 7.05
C SER A 120 15.59 -6.68 5.72
N ILE A 121 15.10 -7.18 4.58
CA ILE A 121 15.48 -6.72 3.24
C ILE A 121 15.00 -5.27 3.02
N VAL A 122 13.74 -4.99 3.35
CA VAL A 122 13.14 -3.64 3.23
C VAL A 122 13.87 -2.62 4.12
N ASN A 123 14.14 -2.97 5.38
CA ASN A 123 14.84 -2.09 6.31
C ASN A 123 16.26 -1.75 5.84
N GLN A 124 16.97 -2.72 5.26
CA GLN A 124 18.29 -2.47 4.70
C GLN A 124 18.22 -1.51 3.49
N ALA A 125 17.25 -1.71 2.60
CA ALA A 125 17.05 -0.82 1.46
C ALA A 125 16.67 0.60 1.90
N LEU A 126 15.77 0.73 2.89
CA LEU A 126 15.40 2.02 3.47
C LEU A 126 16.61 2.74 4.08
N LYS A 127 17.45 2.02 4.81
CA LYS A 127 18.70 2.58 5.36
C LYS A 127 19.59 3.15 4.26
N TRP A 128 19.84 2.37 3.20
CA TRP A 128 20.66 2.82 2.07
C TRP A 128 20.05 4.00 1.31
N PHE A 129 18.72 4.02 1.17
CA PHE A 129 18.02 5.14 0.58
C PHE A 129 18.21 6.41 1.42
N GLN A 130 18.02 6.34 2.73
CA GLN A 130 18.17 7.48 3.63
C GLN A 130 19.61 8.01 3.71
N GLU A 131 20.62 7.13 3.65
CA GLU A 131 22.03 7.52 3.61
C GLU A 131 22.35 8.35 2.36
N ARG A 132 21.70 8.06 1.23
CA ARG A 132 21.88 8.79 -0.04
C ARG A 132 20.95 10.00 -0.19
N HIS A 133 19.82 9.97 0.48
CA HIS A 133 18.77 10.99 0.41
C HIS A 133 18.36 11.45 1.83
N PRO A 134 19.23 12.17 2.56
CA PRO A 134 19.01 12.58 3.92
C PRO A 134 17.92 13.61 3.99
N GLY A 135 16.79 13.54 4.11
CA GLY A 135 15.68 14.52 4.14
C GLY A 135 14.34 13.89 3.82
N TYR A 136 14.37 12.67 3.30
CA TYR A 136 13.13 11.93 3.06
C TYR A 136 12.56 11.36 4.34
N ARG A 137 11.24 11.52 4.51
CA ARG A 137 10.51 11.03 5.68
C ARG A 137 9.95 9.65 5.41
N ILE A 138 10.16 8.73 6.34
CA ILE A 138 9.49 7.43 6.35
C ILE A 138 8.07 7.65 6.86
N PRO A 139 7.02 7.10 6.20
CA PRO A 139 5.66 7.17 6.72
C PRO A 139 5.60 6.49 8.09
N ARG A 140 5.08 7.20 9.08
CA ARG A 140 4.78 6.57 10.39
C ARG A 140 3.61 5.61 10.18
N LYS A 141 3.81 4.37 10.59
CA LYS A 141 2.72 3.38 10.66
C LYS A 141 1.68 3.78 11.69
#